data_7051177403bd2cded3eaec2018b42fa3
#
_entry.id   7051177403bd2cded3eaec2018b42fa3
#
_cell.length_a   1.000
_cell.length_b   1.000
_cell.length_c   1.000
_cell.angle_alpha   90.00
_cell.angle_beta   90.00
_cell.angle_gamma   90.00
#
_symmetry.space_group_name_H-M   'P 1'
#
loop_
_entity.id
_entity.type
_entity.pdbx_description
1 polymer ?
#
loop_
_entity_poly.entity_id
_entity_poly.type
_entity_poly.pdbx_seq_one_letter_code
_entity_poly.pdbx_strand_id
1 'polypeptide(L)'
;MHPSKQPKEHDGRPYPYNRWTSPLADMDTLYPERQERVQFGFEDASQYSGKRFDPKRDQLLKKRQKLVKSAFIRAWQGYKDYAWGADEVTPVTEKYNNHFNGWGATVIDSLDTLLIMGLDKEYHLAREHVHDVDFYFVGGSRSAYSSADGRIPVFETAIRYLGGLLSAYDLTGDALMVERAEELAQLMLPAFNTLTGVPLGRMRPGENITYAS
;
A
#
# COMPACT_ATOMS: atom_id res chain seq x y z
N MET A 1 -15.03 -9.94 -19.21
CA MET A 1 -15.28 -11.02 -18.24
C MET A 1 -14.14 -10.97 -17.23
N HIS A 2 -14.38 -10.57 -15.99
CA HIS A 2 -13.39 -10.69 -14.92
C HIS A 2 -13.02 -12.17 -14.80
N PRO A 3 -11.72 -12.52 -14.71
CA PRO A 3 -11.35 -13.88 -14.35
C PRO A 3 -11.99 -14.15 -12.97
N SER A 4 -12.88 -15.13 -12.94
CA SER A 4 -13.55 -15.57 -11.72
C SER A 4 -12.48 -15.85 -10.68
N LYS A 5 -12.55 -15.16 -9.53
CA LYS A 5 -11.78 -15.46 -8.34
C LYS A 5 -12.06 -16.92 -7.97
N GLN A 6 -11.23 -17.86 -8.39
CA GLN A 6 -11.22 -19.17 -7.76
C GLN A 6 -10.63 -18.97 -6.37
N PRO A 7 -11.26 -19.50 -5.32
CA PRO A 7 -10.64 -19.55 -4.02
C PRO A 7 -9.30 -20.28 -4.18
N LYS A 8 -8.21 -19.61 -3.85
CA LYS A 8 -6.89 -20.26 -3.85
C LYS A 8 -6.96 -21.37 -2.82
N GLU A 9 -6.77 -22.63 -3.25
CA GLU A 9 -6.59 -23.75 -2.33
C GLU A 9 -5.39 -23.43 -1.45
N HIS A 10 -5.67 -23.24 -0.16
CA HIS A 10 -4.66 -23.02 0.85
C HIS A 10 -4.08 -24.36 1.25
N ASP A 11 -2.79 -24.39 1.54
CA ASP A 11 -2.02 -25.58 2.02
C ASP A 11 -2.47 -26.13 3.40
N GLY A 12 -3.72 -25.88 3.79
CA GLY A 12 -4.31 -26.31 5.06
C GLY A 12 -3.90 -25.49 6.27
N ARG A 13 -3.11 -24.43 6.10
CA ARG A 13 -2.84 -23.49 7.19
C ARG A 13 -4.07 -22.62 7.43
N PRO A 14 -4.52 -22.45 8.67
CA PRO A 14 -5.66 -21.59 8.96
C PRO A 14 -5.34 -20.17 8.51
N TYR A 15 -6.25 -19.56 7.78
CA TYR A 15 -6.17 -18.14 7.42
C TYR A 15 -5.93 -17.33 8.69
N PRO A 16 -4.88 -16.49 8.73
CA PRO A 16 -4.54 -15.72 9.93
C PRO A 16 -5.60 -14.71 10.34
N TYR A 17 -6.53 -14.39 9.46
CA TYR A 17 -7.60 -13.41 9.68
C TYR A 17 -8.50 -13.66 10.90
N ASN A 18 -8.56 -14.90 11.42
CA ASN A 18 -9.36 -15.23 12.61
C ASN A 18 -8.57 -15.17 13.92
N ARG A 19 -7.28 -14.81 13.90
CA ARG A 19 -6.44 -14.83 15.09
C ARG A 19 -5.81 -13.46 15.45
N TRP A 20 -5.90 -12.51 14.53
CA TRP A 20 -5.33 -11.23 14.82
C TRP A 20 -6.34 -10.37 15.57
N THR A 21 -6.19 -10.30 16.89
CA THR A 21 -6.82 -9.26 17.71
C THR A 21 -5.84 -8.12 17.77
N SER A 22 -6.20 -7.01 17.13
CA SER A 22 -5.38 -5.82 17.15
C SER A 22 -4.99 -5.45 18.58
N PRO A 23 -3.70 -5.33 18.91
CA PRO A 23 -3.29 -4.73 20.17
C PRO A 23 -3.64 -3.24 20.26
N LEU A 24 -4.22 -2.66 19.17
CA LEU A 24 -4.68 -1.27 19.14
C LEU A 24 -5.79 -0.96 20.16
N ALA A 25 -6.42 -1.98 20.77
CA ALA A 25 -7.33 -1.76 21.90
C ALA A 25 -6.64 -1.04 23.10
N ASP A 26 -5.30 -1.15 23.19
CA ASP A 26 -4.51 -0.48 24.23
C ASP A 26 -3.75 0.76 23.74
N MET A 27 -3.83 1.11 22.45
CA MET A 27 -3.12 2.27 21.91
C MET A 27 -3.63 3.61 22.49
N ASP A 28 -4.88 3.68 22.88
CA ASP A 28 -5.41 4.87 23.59
C ASP A 28 -4.74 5.08 24.95
N THR A 29 -4.16 4.03 25.54
CA THR A 29 -3.38 4.11 26.79
C THR A 29 -1.91 4.44 26.55
N LEU A 30 -1.35 4.05 25.40
CA LEU A 30 0.04 4.31 25.04
C LEU A 30 0.24 5.70 24.42
N TYR A 31 -0.80 6.25 23.78
CA TYR A 31 -0.80 7.58 23.18
C TYR A 31 -2.07 8.34 23.60
N PRO A 32 -2.15 8.77 24.89
CA PRO A 32 -3.35 9.42 25.43
C PRO A 32 -3.65 10.79 24.79
N GLU A 33 -2.70 11.34 24.08
CA GLU A 33 -2.91 12.53 23.25
C GLU A 33 -2.75 12.11 21.79
N ARG A 34 -3.87 11.78 21.15
CA ARG A 34 -3.94 11.93 19.69
C ARG A 34 -3.59 13.39 19.42
N GLN A 35 -2.32 13.65 19.12
CA GLN A 35 -1.98 14.93 18.50
C GLN A 35 -2.94 15.07 17.33
N GLU A 36 -3.69 16.18 17.34
CA GLU A 36 -4.52 16.55 16.21
C GLU A 36 -3.71 16.28 14.96
N ARG A 37 -4.31 15.61 13.98
CA ARG A 37 -3.66 15.19 12.73
C ARG A 37 -2.91 16.37 12.17
N VAL A 38 -1.61 16.44 12.39
CA VAL A 38 -0.73 17.45 11.81
C VAL A 38 -0.48 17.00 10.37
N GLN A 39 -1.48 17.17 9.51
CA GLN A 39 -1.22 17.22 8.10
C GLN A 39 -0.42 18.51 7.85
N PHE A 40 0.92 18.34 7.90
CA PHE A 40 1.89 19.32 7.43
C PHE A 40 1.45 20.78 7.52
N GLY A 41 1.50 21.35 8.74
CA GLY A 41 1.59 22.79 8.92
C GLY A 41 0.59 23.70 8.21
N PHE A 42 -0.50 23.19 7.71
CA PHE A 42 -1.63 24.00 7.25
C PHE A 42 -2.54 24.35 8.40
N GLU A 43 -1.92 24.87 9.46
CA GLU A 43 -2.65 25.31 10.66
C GLU A 43 -3.65 26.42 10.36
N ASP A 44 -3.48 27.11 9.26
CA ASP A 44 -4.46 28.13 8.84
C ASP A 44 -4.28 28.48 7.36
N ALA A 45 -5.29 28.13 6.54
CA ALA A 45 -5.35 28.59 5.16
C ALA A 45 -5.29 30.14 5.07
N SER A 46 -5.59 30.86 6.16
CA SER A 46 -5.49 32.32 6.24
C SER A 46 -4.03 32.80 6.18
N GLN A 47 -3.04 32.01 6.62
CA GLN A 47 -1.62 32.36 6.50
C GLN A 47 -1.15 32.41 5.03
N TYR A 48 -1.88 31.75 4.13
CA TYR A 48 -1.62 31.78 2.69
C TYR A 48 -2.50 32.78 1.94
N SER A 49 -3.45 33.41 2.61
CA SER A 49 -4.36 34.42 2.03
C SER A 49 -3.65 35.69 1.57
N GLY A 50 -2.40 35.89 1.98
CA GLY A 50 -1.56 37.02 1.52
C GLY A 50 -0.97 36.86 0.12
N LYS A 51 -1.01 35.69 -0.50
CA LYS A 51 -0.63 35.53 -1.91
C LYS A 51 -1.82 35.95 -2.76
N ARG A 52 -1.66 37.07 -3.47
CA ARG A 52 -2.66 37.58 -4.40
C ARG A 52 -3.31 36.45 -5.19
N PHE A 53 -4.59 36.24 -5.01
CA PHE A 53 -5.40 35.38 -5.86
C PHE A 53 -5.29 35.88 -7.29
N ASP A 54 -4.70 35.08 -8.17
CA ASP A 54 -4.61 35.34 -9.59
C ASP A 54 -5.60 34.40 -10.32
N PRO A 55 -6.74 34.90 -10.78
CA PRO A 55 -7.75 34.09 -11.45
C PRO A 55 -7.22 33.37 -12.69
N LYS A 56 -6.30 33.97 -13.43
CA LYS A 56 -5.70 33.35 -14.63
C LYS A 56 -4.83 32.17 -14.24
N ARG A 57 -4.01 32.32 -13.18
CA ARG A 57 -3.19 31.25 -12.64
C ARG A 57 -4.06 30.11 -12.11
N ASP A 58 -5.14 30.42 -11.39
CA ASP A 58 -6.06 29.40 -10.85
C ASP A 58 -6.74 28.61 -11.97
N GLN A 59 -7.23 29.27 -13.03
CA GLN A 59 -7.77 28.60 -14.20
C GLN A 59 -6.75 27.67 -14.88
N LEU A 60 -5.51 28.12 -15.01
CA LEU A 60 -4.44 27.30 -15.59
C LEU A 60 -4.15 26.07 -14.71
N LEU A 61 -4.08 26.25 -13.40
CA LEU A 61 -3.86 25.14 -12.46
C LEU A 61 -5.01 24.13 -12.49
N LYS A 62 -6.25 24.58 -12.51
CA LYS A 62 -7.43 23.71 -12.67
C LYS A 62 -7.42 22.93 -13.99
N LYS A 63 -6.99 23.57 -15.08
CA LYS A 63 -6.83 22.90 -16.37
C LYS A 63 -5.75 21.80 -16.29
N ARG A 64 -4.60 22.11 -15.70
CA ARG A 64 -3.50 21.15 -15.51
C ARG A 64 -3.93 19.98 -14.62
N GLN A 65 -4.61 20.26 -13.52
CA GLN A 65 -5.14 19.23 -12.61
C GLN A 65 -6.07 18.26 -13.36
N LYS A 66 -6.98 18.76 -14.19
CA LYS A 66 -7.86 17.91 -15.00
C LYS A 66 -7.08 17.03 -15.98
N LEU A 67 -6.04 17.57 -16.62
CA LEU A 67 -5.21 16.79 -17.54
C LEU A 67 -4.43 15.69 -16.82
N VAL A 68 -3.84 15.99 -15.66
CA VAL A 68 -3.14 15.00 -14.84
C VAL A 68 -4.10 13.90 -14.38
N LYS A 69 -5.29 14.26 -13.87
CA LYS A 69 -6.31 13.29 -13.47
C LYS A 69 -6.75 12.41 -14.65
N SER A 70 -6.93 12.98 -15.84
CA SER A 70 -7.30 12.21 -17.04
C SER A 70 -6.19 11.24 -17.45
N ALA A 71 -4.93 11.64 -17.37
CA ALA A 71 -3.79 10.78 -17.66
C ALA A 71 -3.70 9.63 -16.65
N PHE A 72 -3.88 9.94 -15.36
CA PHE A 72 -3.92 8.91 -14.32
C PHE A 72 -5.04 7.89 -14.56
N ILE A 73 -6.28 8.35 -14.82
CA ILE A 73 -7.42 7.46 -15.09
C ILE A 73 -7.13 6.52 -16.27
N ARG A 74 -6.49 7.03 -17.32
CA ARG A 74 -6.11 6.20 -18.47
C ARG A 74 -5.08 5.12 -18.08
N ALA A 75 -4.04 5.49 -17.34
CA ALA A 75 -3.03 4.55 -16.89
C ALA A 75 -3.62 3.51 -15.92
N TRP A 76 -4.45 3.96 -14.98
CA TRP A 76 -5.15 3.11 -14.03
C TRP A 76 -6.08 2.11 -14.73
N GLN A 77 -6.81 2.55 -15.77
CA GLN A 77 -7.66 1.66 -16.53
C GLN A 77 -6.84 0.57 -17.24
N GLY A 78 -5.71 0.92 -17.85
CA GLY A 78 -4.80 -0.05 -18.45
C GLY A 78 -4.28 -1.08 -17.42
N TYR A 79 -3.92 -0.63 -16.22
CA TYR A 79 -3.54 -1.54 -15.15
C TYR A 79 -4.70 -2.48 -14.77
N LYS A 80 -5.92 -1.97 -14.63
CA LYS A 80 -7.10 -2.79 -14.30
C LYS A 80 -7.39 -3.85 -15.37
N ASP A 81 -7.25 -3.49 -16.63
CA ASP A 81 -7.59 -4.36 -17.75
C ASP A 81 -6.60 -5.53 -17.89
N TYR A 82 -5.32 -5.30 -17.61
CA TYR A 82 -4.25 -6.26 -17.92
C TYR A 82 -3.52 -6.84 -16.69
N ALA A 83 -3.59 -6.19 -15.55
CA ALA A 83 -2.73 -6.54 -14.41
C ALA A 83 -3.39 -6.38 -13.03
N TRP A 84 -4.72 -6.35 -12.95
CA TRP A 84 -5.40 -6.14 -11.68
C TRP A 84 -4.96 -7.13 -10.60
N GLY A 85 -4.50 -6.57 -9.47
CA GLY A 85 -4.02 -7.35 -8.32
C GLY A 85 -2.60 -7.88 -8.46
N ALA A 86 -1.95 -7.69 -9.61
CA ALA A 86 -0.51 -7.91 -9.75
C ALA A 86 0.28 -6.65 -9.39
N ASP A 87 1.61 -6.77 -9.24
CA ASP A 87 2.42 -5.64 -8.83
C ASP A 87 2.44 -4.52 -9.88
N GLU A 88 2.51 -4.87 -11.17
CA GLU A 88 2.59 -3.89 -12.23
C GLU A 88 2.06 -4.42 -13.57
N VAL A 89 1.73 -3.51 -14.48
CA VAL A 89 1.45 -3.80 -15.88
C VAL A 89 2.70 -3.54 -16.73
N THR A 90 2.95 -4.43 -17.68
CA THR A 90 3.96 -4.20 -18.73
C THR A 90 3.27 -3.55 -19.93
N PRO A 91 3.37 -2.22 -20.13
CA PRO A 91 2.45 -1.47 -20.98
C PRO A 91 2.60 -1.78 -22.48
N VAL A 92 3.76 -2.27 -22.91
CA VAL A 92 4.01 -2.61 -24.33
C VAL A 92 3.45 -3.98 -24.68
N THR A 93 3.48 -4.92 -23.74
CA THR A 93 3.08 -6.32 -23.96
C THR A 93 1.71 -6.64 -23.41
N GLU A 94 1.08 -5.69 -22.70
CA GLU A 94 -0.25 -5.83 -22.09
C GLU A 94 -0.34 -7.05 -21.16
N LYS A 95 0.71 -7.29 -20.38
CA LYS A 95 0.81 -8.40 -19.44
C LYS A 95 1.04 -7.87 -18.04
N TYR A 96 0.82 -8.71 -17.04
CA TYR A 96 1.18 -8.41 -15.66
C TYR A 96 2.60 -8.87 -15.34
N ASN A 97 3.16 -8.25 -14.29
CA ASN A 97 4.42 -8.66 -13.69
C ASN A 97 4.32 -8.52 -12.16
N ASN A 98 4.89 -9.50 -11.44
CA ASN A 98 4.98 -9.49 -9.97
C ASN A 98 6.44 -9.30 -9.56
N HIS A 99 6.93 -8.10 -9.79
CA HIS A 99 8.34 -7.76 -9.60
C HIS A 99 8.72 -7.57 -8.13
N PHE A 100 7.77 -7.18 -7.30
CA PHE A 100 8.00 -6.97 -5.87
C PHE A 100 7.58 -8.21 -5.07
N ASN A 101 6.36 -8.33 -4.66
CA ASN A 101 5.92 -9.43 -3.79
C ASN A 101 4.74 -10.21 -4.37
N GLY A 102 4.13 -9.70 -5.43
CA GLY A 102 2.89 -10.23 -6.00
C GLY A 102 1.65 -9.87 -5.18
N TRP A 103 1.73 -8.79 -4.40
CA TRP A 103 0.66 -8.31 -3.52
C TRP A 103 -0.12 -7.12 -4.11
N GLY A 104 0.11 -6.80 -5.38
CA GLY A 104 -0.53 -5.67 -6.04
C GLY A 104 0.10 -4.33 -5.65
N ALA A 105 1.42 -4.20 -5.84
CA ALA A 105 2.14 -2.97 -5.52
C ALA A 105 1.48 -1.72 -6.11
N THR A 106 1.07 -1.76 -7.37
CA THR A 106 0.37 -0.63 -8.01
C THR A 106 -0.93 -0.27 -7.31
N VAL A 107 -1.70 -1.24 -6.79
CA VAL A 107 -2.95 -0.97 -6.07
C VAL A 107 -2.65 -0.21 -4.78
N ILE A 108 -1.71 -0.74 -3.98
CA ILE A 108 -1.43 -0.21 -2.65
C ILE A 108 -0.70 1.13 -2.74
N ASP A 109 0.26 1.28 -3.65
CA ASP A 109 0.94 2.56 -3.94
C ASP A 109 -0.02 3.64 -4.47
N SER A 110 -1.19 3.26 -5.00
CA SER A 110 -2.15 4.22 -5.57
C SER A 110 -3.25 4.66 -4.61
N LEU A 111 -3.36 4.08 -3.42
CA LEU A 111 -4.47 4.32 -2.49
C LEU A 111 -4.67 5.80 -2.17
N ASP A 112 -3.62 6.49 -1.76
CA ASP A 112 -3.64 7.91 -1.44
C ASP A 112 -3.88 8.77 -2.69
N THR A 113 -3.29 8.41 -3.81
CA THR A 113 -3.50 9.09 -5.09
C THR A 113 -4.96 9.00 -5.54
N LEU A 114 -5.61 7.85 -5.41
CA LEU A 114 -7.03 7.67 -5.69
C LEU A 114 -7.89 8.58 -4.82
N LEU A 115 -7.58 8.65 -3.52
CA LEU A 115 -8.26 9.51 -2.55
C LEU A 115 -8.08 10.99 -2.87
N ILE A 116 -6.84 11.45 -3.08
CA ILE A 116 -6.52 12.85 -3.38
C ILE A 116 -7.16 13.29 -4.70
N MET A 117 -7.25 12.40 -5.68
CA MET A 117 -7.90 12.67 -6.95
C MET A 117 -9.43 12.56 -6.90
N GLY A 118 -10.03 12.16 -5.77
CA GLY A 118 -11.48 11.96 -5.63
C GLY A 118 -11.99 10.86 -6.58
N LEU A 119 -11.30 9.74 -6.63
CA LEU A 119 -11.65 8.54 -7.40
C LEU A 119 -12.23 7.47 -6.48
N ASP A 120 -13.30 7.80 -5.77
CA ASP A 120 -13.86 7.00 -4.68
C ASP A 120 -14.21 5.57 -5.08
N LYS A 121 -14.78 5.37 -6.28
CA LYS A 121 -15.12 4.04 -6.77
C LYS A 121 -13.86 3.17 -6.97
N GLU A 122 -12.80 3.76 -7.47
CA GLU A 122 -11.53 3.08 -7.68
C GLU A 122 -10.85 2.78 -6.35
N TYR A 123 -10.94 3.71 -5.39
CA TYR A 123 -10.48 3.48 -4.02
C TYR A 123 -11.21 2.32 -3.36
N HIS A 124 -12.55 2.23 -3.46
CA HIS A 124 -13.29 1.11 -2.90
C HIS A 124 -12.87 -0.24 -3.51
N LEU A 125 -12.64 -0.27 -4.82
CA LEU A 125 -12.12 -1.47 -5.49
C LEU A 125 -10.70 -1.84 -4.99
N ALA A 126 -9.83 -0.84 -4.82
CA ALA A 126 -8.50 -1.03 -4.26
C ALA A 126 -8.56 -1.50 -2.79
N ARG A 127 -9.50 -0.97 -2.01
CA ARG A 127 -9.76 -1.37 -0.64
C ARG A 127 -10.17 -2.85 -0.51
N GLU A 128 -11.00 -3.35 -1.43
CA GLU A 128 -11.34 -4.78 -1.49
C GLU A 128 -10.09 -5.63 -1.73
N HIS A 129 -9.21 -5.19 -2.61
CA HIS A 129 -7.93 -5.87 -2.84
C HIS A 129 -7.07 -5.90 -1.57
N VAL A 130 -6.96 -4.78 -0.84
CA VAL A 130 -6.23 -4.69 0.44
C VAL A 130 -6.79 -5.66 1.48
N HIS A 131 -8.13 -5.79 1.54
CA HIS A 131 -8.77 -6.76 2.42
C HIS A 131 -8.39 -8.20 2.10
N ASP A 132 -8.28 -8.55 0.81
CA ASP A 132 -8.11 -9.94 0.35
C ASP A 132 -6.64 -10.37 0.19
N VAL A 133 -5.67 -9.45 0.27
CA VAL A 133 -4.26 -9.78 0.06
C VAL A 133 -3.70 -10.63 1.19
N ASP A 134 -2.93 -11.67 0.86
CA ASP A 134 -2.23 -12.53 1.83
C ASP A 134 -0.74 -12.18 1.87
N PHE A 135 -0.30 -11.51 2.92
CA PHE A 135 1.09 -11.11 3.10
C PHE A 135 2.05 -12.26 3.46
N TYR A 136 1.54 -13.43 3.80
CA TYR A 136 2.37 -14.62 4.00
C TYR A 136 2.73 -15.31 2.69
N PHE A 137 1.92 -15.09 1.65
CA PHE A 137 2.13 -15.69 0.36
C PHE A 137 2.86 -14.74 -0.58
N VAL A 138 4.14 -15.00 -0.82
CA VAL A 138 4.92 -14.29 -1.85
C VAL A 138 4.61 -14.93 -3.18
N GLY A 139 3.63 -14.36 -3.88
CA GLY A 139 3.13 -14.85 -5.16
C GLY A 139 4.11 -14.56 -6.29
N GLY A 140 4.91 -15.58 -6.63
CA GLY A 140 5.73 -15.50 -7.82
C GLY A 140 4.91 -15.65 -9.09
N SER A 141 4.85 -14.63 -9.93
CA SER A 141 4.96 -14.90 -11.35
C SER A 141 6.39 -15.42 -11.60
N ARG A 142 6.54 -16.30 -12.57
CA ARG A 142 7.86 -16.79 -13.05
C ARG A 142 8.70 -15.69 -13.71
N SER A 143 8.59 -14.46 -13.25
CA SER A 143 9.45 -13.35 -13.64
C SER A 143 10.83 -13.60 -13.06
N ALA A 144 11.88 -13.36 -13.83
CA ALA A 144 13.28 -13.48 -13.41
C ALA A 144 13.65 -12.61 -12.19
N TYR A 145 12.74 -11.77 -11.73
CA TYR A 145 12.89 -10.84 -10.62
C TYR A 145 11.99 -11.15 -9.43
N SER A 146 10.95 -11.99 -9.57
CA SER A 146 10.25 -12.50 -8.39
C SER A 146 11.23 -13.42 -7.68
N SER A 147 11.41 -13.20 -6.38
CA SER A 147 12.26 -14.09 -5.61
C SER A 147 11.62 -15.48 -5.59
N ALA A 148 12.12 -16.36 -6.46
CA ALA A 148 11.70 -17.76 -6.51
C ALA A 148 11.88 -18.47 -5.16
N ASP A 149 12.56 -17.81 -4.21
CA ASP A 149 12.84 -18.28 -2.86
C ASP A 149 11.83 -17.80 -1.80
N GLY A 150 10.79 -17.07 -2.21
CA GLY A 150 9.74 -16.55 -1.30
C GLY A 150 10.20 -15.41 -0.38
N ARG A 151 11.28 -14.70 -0.74
CA ARG A 151 11.78 -13.56 0.05
C ARG A 151 11.26 -12.24 -0.50
N ILE A 152 10.88 -11.35 0.41
CA ILE A 152 10.48 -9.98 0.10
C ILE A 152 11.65 -9.01 0.23
N PRO A 153 11.74 -7.96 -0.60
CA PRO A 153 12.69 -6.86 -0.41
C PRO A 153 12.17 -5.96 0.72
N VAL A 154 12.91 -5.91 1.85
CA VAL A 154 12.47 -5.20 3.06
C VAL A 154 12.25 -3.71 2.79
N PHE A 155 13.18 -3.07 2.07
CA PHE A 155 13.08 -1.65 1.77
C PHE A 155 11.83 -1.33 0.93
N GLU A 156 11.65 -2.00 -0.21
CA GLU A 156 10.51 -1.76 -1.11
C GLU A 156 9.17 -2.09 -0.43
N THR A 157 9.15 -3.13 0.40
CA THR A 157 7.95 -3.49 1.15
C THR A 157 7.59 -2.41 2.16
N ALA A 158 8.57 -1.84 2.86
CA ALA A 158 8.33 -0.78 3.82
C ALA A 158 7.81 0.50 3.14
N ILE A 159 8.50 0.99 2.11
CA ILE A 159 8.13 2.28 1.51
C ILE A 159 6.84 2.22 0.70
N ARG A 160 6.55 1.10 0.02
CA ARG A 160 5.36 0.98 -0.84
C ARG A 160 4.14 0.48 -0.08
N TYR A 161 4.23 -0.70 0.49
CA TYR A 161 3.06 -1.33 1.11
C TYR A 161 2.72 -0.71 2.47
N LEU A 162 3.67 -0.60 3.39
CA LEU A 162 3.41 0.09 4.67
C LEU A 162 3.11 1.58 4.44
N GLY A 163 3.89 2.26 3.60
CA GLY A 163 3.69 3.66 3.29
C GLY A 163 2.32 3.93 2.69
N GLY A 164 1.90 3.16 1.69
CA GLY A 164 0.59 3.30 1.03
C GLY A 164 -0.59 3.04 1.97
N LEU A 165 -0.50 1.98 2.80
CA LEU A 165 -1.54 1.65 3.78
C LEU A 165 -1.68 2.75 4.85
N LEU A 166 -0.56 3.21 5.42
CA LEU A 166 -0.56 4.26 6.44
C LEU A 166 -1.03 5.60 5.87
N SER A 167 -0.63 5.95 4.65
CA SER A 167 -1.10 7.15 3.96
C SER A 167 -2.62 7.11 3.73
N ALA A 168 -3.15 5.98 3.30
CA ALA A 168 -4.59 5.79 3.13
C ALA A 168 -5.34 5.87 4.47
N TYR A 169 -4.79 5.30 5.54
CA TYR A 169 -5.35 5.45 6.89
C TYR A 169 -5.38 6.91 7.33
N ASP A 170 -4.30 7.63 7.14
CA ASP A 170 -4.21 9.04 7.55
C ASP A 170 -5.26 9.92 6.82
N LEU A 171 -5.51 9.65 5.56
CA LEU A 171 -6.51 10.36 4.77
C LEU A 171 -7.96 10.00 5.10
N THR A 172 -8.24 8.76 5.51
CA THR A 172 -9.61 8.23 5.63
C THR A 172 -10.03 7.90 7.04
N GLY A 173 -9.09 7.53 7.91
CA GLY A 173 -9.37 6.90 9.20
C GLY A 173 -9.92 5.48 9.09
N ASP A 174 -9.80 4.81 7.92
CA ASP A 174 -10.28 3.45 7.71
C ASP A 174 -9.42 2.43 8.48
N ALA A 175 -10.03 1.82 9.51
CA ALA A 175 -9.34 0.86 10.39
C ALA A 175 -8.70 -0.30 9.62
N LEU A 176 -9.29 -0.75 8.51
CA LEU A 176 -8.72 -1.81 7.68
C LEU A 176 -7.28 -1.48 7.25
N MET A 177 -7.01 -0.23 6.89
CA MET A 177 -5.70 0.19 6.39
C MET A 177 -4.62 0.05 7.46
N VAL A 178 -4.90 0.49 8.69
CA VAL A 178 -3.94 0.37 9.79
C VAL A 178 -3.81 -1.07 10.29
N GLU A 179 -4.88 -1.85 10.30
CA GLU A 179 -4.85 -3.27 10.65
C GLU A 179 -3.95 -4.06 9.69
N ARG A 180 -4.10 -3.81 8.38
CA ARG A 180 -3.25 -4.46 7.36
C ARG A 180 -1.80 -3.96 7.42
N ALA A 181 -1.58 -2.69 7.72
CA ALA A 181 -0.24 -2.14 7.92
C ALA A 181 0.45 -2.77 9.14
N GLU A 182 -0.27 -2.94 10.25
CA GLU A 182 0.28 -3.58 11.45
C GLU A 182 0.62 -5.05 11.21
N GLU A 183 -0.26 -5.81 10.56
CA GLU A 183 0.02 -7.20 10.17
C GLU A 183 1.32 -7.28 9.36
N LEU A 184 1.46 -6.45 8.34
CA LEU A 184 2.67 -6.43 7.52
C LEU A 184 3.91 -6.00 8.31
N ALA A 185 3.78 -5.00 9.19
CA ALA A 185 4.87 -4.55 10.05
C ALA A 185 5.35 -5.68 10.97
N GLN A 186 4.44 -6.43 11.59
CA GLN A 186 4.76 -7.58 12.43
C GLN A 186 5.52 -8.67 11.65
N LEU A 187 5.11 -8.93 10.41
CA LEU A 187 5.81 -9.87 9.53
C LEU A 187 7.23 -9.42 9.18
N MET A 188 7.46 -8.11 9.13
CA MET A 188 8.75 -7.52 8.76
C MET A 188 9.68 -7.29 9.96
N LEU A 189 9.17 -7.21 11.19
CA LEU A 189 9.98 -6.93 12.39
C LEU A 189 11.24 -7.79 12.52
N PRO A 190 11.23 -9.11 12.21
CA PRO A 190 12.44 -9.93 12.30
C PRO A 190 13.60 -9.43 11.44
N ALA A 191 13.33 -8.71 10.33
CA ALA A 191 14.40 -8.15 9.51
C ALA A 191 15.28 -7.13 10.24
N PHE A 192 14.77 -6.53 11.32
CA PHE A 192 15.47 -5.51 12.10
C PHE A 192 16.24 -6.10 13.29
N ASN A 193 16.03 -7.38 13.59
CA ASN A 193 16.76 -8.10 14.63
C ASN A 193 18.15 -8.51 14.13
N THR A 194 19.05 -7.55 14.00
CA THR A 194 20.43 -7.72 13.50
C THR A 194 21.43 -7.22 14.52
N LEU A 195 22.66 -7.71 14.47
CA LEU A 195 23.72 -7.27 15.39
C LEU A 195 24.02 -5.78 15.33
N THR A 196 23.81 -5.17 14.17
CA THR A 196 24.12 -3.75 13.92
C THR A 196 22.89 -2.83 13.98
N GLY A 197 21.66 -3.40 14.05
CA GLY A 197 20.42 -2.66 13.92
C GLY A 197 20.08 -2.23 12.47
N VAL A 198 20.97 -2.51 11.50
CA VAL A 198 20.68 -2.29 10.08
C VAL A 198 19.80 -3.44 9.58
N PRO A 199 18.63 -3.17 8.99
CA PRO A 199 17.71 -4.23 8.57
C PRO A 199 18.31 -5.08 7.45
N LEU A 200 17.84 -6.32 7.35
CA LEU A 200 18.15 -7.19 6.24
C LEU A 200 17.63 -6.62 4.92
N GLY A 201 18.36 -6.83 3.84
CA GLY A 201 17.89 -6.42 2.51
C GLY A 201 16.70 -7.25 2.02
N ARG A 202 16.62 -8.54 2.41
CA ARG A 202 15.55 -9.48 2.06
C ARG A 202 15.27 -10.44 3.20
N MET A 203 14.00 -10.86 3.35
CA MET A 203 13.56 -11.85 4.33
C MET A 203 12.35 -12.63 3.81
N ARG A 204 12.01 -13.76 4.44
CA ARG A 204 10.70 -14.39 4.26
C ARG A 204 9.71 -13.81 5.26
N PRO A 205 8.46 -13.55 4.86
CA PRO A 205 7.44 -13.09 5.78
C PRO A 205 7.29 -14.05 6.97
N GLY A 206 7.32 -13.50 8.18
CA GLY A 206 7.18 -14.29 9.41
C GLY A 206 8.37 -15.23 9.73
N GLU A 207 9.51 -15.11 9.05
CA GLU A 207 10.71 -15.87 9.37
C GLU A 207 11.31 -15.43 10.71
N ASN A 208 11.52 -16.38 11.63
CA ASN A 208 12.27 -16.11 12.85
C ASN A 208 13.77 -16.04 12.53
N ILE A 209 14.31 -14.83 12.59
CA ILE A 209 15.75 -14.61 12.37
C ILE A 209 16.43 -14.68 13.74
N THR A 210 17.13 -15.79 13.98
CA THR A 210 17.99 -15.95 15.16
C THR A 210 19.44 -15.87 14.69
N TYR A 211 20.18 -14.91 15.21
CA TYR A 211 21.63 -14.92 15.09
C TYR A 211 22.17 -15.85 16.16
N ALA A 212 22.87 -16.91 15.75
CA ALA A 212 23.66 -17.72 16.67
C ALA A 212 24.71 -16.77 17.29
N SER A 213 24.68 -16.67 18.60
CA SER A 213 25.66 -15.94 19.43
C SER A 213 27.04 -16.61 19.33
#